data_4b1bcf370e6612d1ab060a82c76206a2
#
_entry.id   4b1bcf370e6612d1ab060a82c76206a2
#
_cell.length_a   1.000
_cell.length_b   1.000
_cell.length_c   1.000
_cell.angle_alpha   90.00
_cell.angle_beta   90.00
_cell.angle_gamma   90.00
#
_symmetry.space_group_name_H-M   'P 1'
#
loop_
_entity.id
_entity.type
_entity.pdbx_description
1 polymer ?
#
loop_
_entity_poly.entity_id
_entity_poly.type
_entity_poly.pdbx_seq_one_letter_code
_entity_poly.pdbx_strand_id
1 'polypeptide(L)'
;MRPKVLIVDDSGLSRRTLRRILETGDYEVVEAEDGMTALEVYFLEKPRLVLLDLVMKGMYGLDVLVKLREMDPKALVVIASADIQSSTRKMVDDAGALGFINKPFVSEQVLMAVKAALAEGATSETN
;
A
#
# COMPACT_ATOMS: atom_id res chain seq x y z
N MET A 1 -9.95 6.42 -16.84
CA MET A 1 -9.99 5.26 -15.93
C MET A 1 -9.34 5.59 -14.60
N ARG A 2 -9.99 5.21 -13.50
CA ARG A 2 -9.45 5.47 -12.17
C ARG A 2 -8.44 4.39 -11.80
N PRO A 3 -7.23 4.77 -11.35
CA PRO A 3 -6.29 3.76 -10.86
C PRO A 3 -6.85 3.02 -9.65
N LYS A 4 -6.65 1.73 -9.61
CA LYS A 4 -7.13 0.87 -8.52
C LYS A 4 -6.05 0.77 -7.45
N VAL A 5 -6.42 1.03 -6.20
CA VAL A 5 -5.54 0.97 -5.03
C VAL A 5 -6.05 -0.09 -4.07
N LEU A 6 -5.16 -0.99 -3.66
CA LEU A 6 -5.47 -2.01 -2.64
C LEU A 6 -5.03 -1.49 -1.28
N ILE A 7 -5.95 -1.49 -0.33
CA ILE A 7 -5.67 -1.15 1.07
C ILE A 7 -5.58 -2.45 1.87
N VAL A 8 -4.45 -2.65 2.54
CA VAL A 8 -4.22 -3.84 3.39
C VAL A 8 -4.03 -3.38 4.84
N ASP A 9 -5.00 -3.65 5.68
CA ASP A 9 -4.99 -3.23 7.08
C ASP A 9 -6.05 -4.05 7.82
N ASP A 10 -5.74 -4.57 8.99
CA ASP A 10 -6.70 -5.36 9.75
C ASP A 10 -7.72 -4.50 10.51
N SER A 11 -7.51 -3.20 10.56
CA SER A 11 -8.45 -2.25 11.18
C SER A 11 -9.49 -1.78 10.16
N GLY A 12 -10.75 -2.11 10.41
CA GLY A 12 -11.86 -1.64 9.58
C GLY A 12 -11.97 -0.12 9.54
N LEU A 13 -11.65 0.53 10.67
CA LEU A 13 -11.65 1.99 10.74
C LEU A 13 -10.58 2.59 9.83
N SER A 14 -9.36 2.05 9.87
CA SER A 14 -8.27 2.50 9.02
C SER A 14 -8.61 2.33 7.53
N ARG A 15 -9.15 1.17 7.17
CA ARG A 15 -9.56 0.92 5.77
C ARG A 15 -10.63 1.91 5.33
N ARG A 16 -11.61 2.17 6.17
CA ARG A 16 -12.70 3.10 5.87
C ARG A 16 -12.19 4.53 5.68
N THR A 17 -11.27 4.94 6.54
CA THR A 17 -10.66 6.27 6.45
C THR A 17 -9.86 6.44 5.16
N LEU A 18 -9.01 5.46 4.84
CA LEU A 18 -8.22 5.50 3.62
C LEU A 18 -9.11 5.45 2.37
N ARG A 19 -10.13 4.59 2.37
CA ARG A 19 -11.07 4.52 1.25
C ARG A 19 -11.71 5.87 0.97
N ARG A 20 -12.18 6.53 2.02
CA ARG A 20 -12.82 7.85 1.87
C ARG A 20 -11.85 8.86 1.26
N ILE A 21 -10.62 8.89 1.76
CA ILE A 21 -9.59 9.80 1.24
C ILE A 21 -9.30 9.51 -0.23
N LEU A 22 -9.07 8.25 -0.56
CA LEU A 22 -8.73 7.85 -1.93
C LEU A 22 -9.87 8.13 -2.91
N GLU A 23 -11.10 7.93 -2.48
CA GLU A 23 -12.26 8.21 -3.33
C GLU A 23 -12.38 9.70 -3.65
N THR A 24 -11.97 10.58 -2.73
CA THR A 24 -11.93 12.02 -3.04
C THR A 24 -10.88 12.35 -4.10
N GLY A 25 -9.85 11.52 -4.23
CA GLY A 25 -8.80 11.68 -5.25
C GLY A 25 -9.08 10.95 -6.55
N ASP A 26 -10.29 10.42 -6.69
CA ASP A 26 -10.75 9.71 -7.88
C ASP A 26 -10.02 8.38 -8.13
N TYR A 27 -9.71 7.67 -7.04
CA TYR A 27 -9.15 6.32 -7.12
C TYR A 27 -10.23 5.28 -6.87
N GLU A 28 -10.10 4.13 -7.53
CA GLU A 28 -10.90 2.96 -7.24
C GLU A 28 -10.22 2.19 -6.10
N VAL A 29 -10.98 1.65 -5.15
CA VAL A 29 -10.41 1.04 -3.94
C VAL A 29 -10.89 -0.39 -3.79
N VAL A 30 -9.94 -1.28 -3.51
CA VAL A 30 -10.21 -2.65 -3.04
C VAL A 30 -9.51 -2.82 -1.70
N GLU A 31 -10.00 -3.74 -0.87
CA GLU A 31 -9.51 -3.89 0.50
C GLU A 31 -9.18 -5.35 0.82
N ALA A 32 -8.23 -5.53 1.72
CA ALA A 32 -7.91 -6.81 2.33
C ALA A 32 -7.63 -6.59 3.82
N GLU A 33 -8.10 -7.49 4.67
CA GLU A 33 -7.94 -7.34 6.11
C GLU A 33 -6.76 -8.14 6.68
N ASP A 34 -6.11 -8.95 5.84
CA ASP A 34 -4.95 -9.72 6.27
C ASP A 34 -4.02 -9.99 5.09
N GLY A 35 -2.84 -10.54 5.39
CA GLY A 35 -1.82 -10.76 4.39
C GLY A 35 -2.19 -11.78 3.32
N MET A 36 -2.83 -12.88 3.70
CA MET A 36 -3.22 -13.91 2.74
C MET A 36 -4.26 -13.39 1.77
N THR A 37 -5.28 -12.71 2.30
CA THR A 37 -6.30 -12.08 1.46
C THR A 37 -5.69 -11.03 0.54
N ALA A 38 -4.71 -10.27 1.04
CA ALA A 38 -4.02 -9.26 0.24
C ALA A 38 -3.35 -9.88 -0.99
N LEU A 39 -2.67 -11.01 -0.82
CA LEU A 39 -2.00 -11.69 -1.93
C LEU A 39 -3.02 -12.17 -2.97
N GLU A 40 -4.13 -12.75 -2.51
CA GLU A 40 -5.22 -13.18 -3.38
C GLU A 40 -5.82 -12.02 -4.16
N VAL A 41 -6.17 -10.94 -3.46
CA VAL A 41 -6.79 -9.76 -4.06
C VAL A 41 -5.84 -9.12 -5.07
N TYR A 42 -4.55 -9.04 -4.73
CA TYR A 42 -3.55 -8.50 -5.64
C TYR A 42 -3.52 -9.28 -6.95
N PHE A 43 -3.52 -10.59 -6.86
CA PHE A 43 -3.49 -11.45 -8.04
C PHE A 43 -4.75 -11.31 -8.90
N LEU A 44 -5.93 -11.25 -8.25
CA LEU A 44 -7.22 -11.21 -8.94
C LEU A 44 -7.56 -9.82 -9.48
N GLU A 45 -7.31 -8.79 -8.69
CA GLU A 45 -7.73 -7.41 -9.01
C GLU A 45 -6.67 -6.59 -9.73
N LYS A 46 -5.42 -6.99 -9.64
CA LYS A 46 -4.28 -6.32 -10.28
C LYS A 46 -4.27 -4.81 -10.03
N PRO A 47 -4.23 -4.40 -8.74
CA PRO A 47 -4.22 -2.97 -8.43
C PRO A 47 -2.92 -2.31 -8.91
N ARG A 48 -2.99 -1.01 -9.14
CA ARG A 48 -1.82 -0.22 -9.53
C ARG A 48 -0.92 0.09 -8.34
N LEU A 49 -1.46 0.08 -7.14
CA LEU A 49 -0.74 0.46 -5.92
C LEU A 49 -1.30 -0.29 -4.73
N VAL A 50 -0.44 -0.60 -3.78
CA VAL A 50 -0.84 -1.22 -2.50
C VAL A 50 -0.45 -0.28 -1.37
N LEU A 51 -1.41 0.02 -0.49
CA LEU A 51 -1.15 0.69 0.79
C LEU A 51 -1.20 -0.39 1.87
N LEU A 52 -0.08 -0.61 2.54
CA LEU A 52 0.13 -1.78 3.38
C LEU A 52 0.50 -1.39 4.81
N ASP A 53 -0.30 -1.86 5.77
CA ASP A 53 0.04 -1.73 7.18
C ASP A 53 1.06 -2.81 7.55
N LEU A 54 2.01 -2.46 8.40
CA LEU A 54 3.05 -3.39 8.87
C LEU A 54 2.58 -4.27 10.02
N VAL A 55 1.65 -3.78 10.83
CA VAL A 55 1.20 -4.49 12.03
C VAL A 55 -0.20 -5.05 11.80
N MET A 56 -0.27 -6.35 11.51
CA MET A 56 -1.51 -7.06 11.27
C MET A 56 -1.48 -8.42 11.96
N LYS A 57 -2.65 -8.96 12.26
CA LYS A 57 -2.76 -10.31 12.80
C LYS A 57 -2.37 -11.33 11.76
N GLY A 58 -1.58 -12.31 12.16
CA GLY A 58 -1.24 -13.47 11.36
C GLY A 58 0.03 -13.31 10.53
N MET A 59 0.12 -12.30 9.71
CA MET A 59 1.29 -12.10 8.85
C MET A 59 1.80 -10.66 8.96
N TYR A 60 3.09 -10.52 9.17
CA TYR A 60 3.74 -9.20 9.20
C TYR A 60 3.65 -8.52 7.84
N GLY A 61 3.42 -7.22 7.85
CA GLY A 61 3.37 -6.45 6.61
C GLY A 61 4.65 -6.55 5.79
N LEU A 62 5.81 -6.63 6.44
CA LEU A 62 7.08 -6.83 5.74
C LEU A 62 7.06 -8.13 4.92
N ASP A 63 6.52 -9.21 5.48
CA ASP A 63 6.41 -10.48 4.76
C ASP A 63 5.48 -10.38 3.56
N VAL A 64 4.39 -9.62 3.69
CA VAL A 64 3.47 -9.36 2.59
C VAL A 64 4.19 -8.58 1.48
N LEU A 65 4.95 -7.55 1.85
CA LEU A 65 5.73 -6.75 0.90
C LEU A 65 6.71 -7.62 0.12
N VAL A 66 7.47 -8.45 0.82
CA VAL A 66 8.44 -9.36 0.19
C VAL A 66 7.74 -10.30 -0.78
N LYS A 67 6.63 -10.90 -0.36
CA LYS A 67 5.86 -11.82 -1.20
C LYS A 67 5.28 -11.13 -2.43
N LEU A 68 4.74 -9.94 -2.27
CA LEU A 68 4.20 -9.18 -3.41
C LEU A 68 5.29 -8.89 -4.43
N ARG A 69 6.47 -8.50 -3.97
CA ARG A 69 7.60 -8.19 -4.84
C ARG A 69 8.18 -9.43 -5.51
N GLU A 70 8.11 -10.59 -4.84
CA GLU A 70 8.49 -11.87 -5.45
C GLU A 70 7.51 -12.28 -6.56
N MET A 71 6.20 -12.10 -6.29
CA MET A 71 5.14 -12.41 -7.26
C MET A 71 5.14 -11.45 -8.44
N ASP A 72 5.44 -10.19 -8.17
CA ASP A 72 5.44 -9.13 -9.18
C ASP A 72 6.54 -8.13 -8.86
N PRO A 73 7.70 -8.21 -9.54
CA PRO A 73 8.81 -7.28 -9.29
C PRO A 73 8.46 -5.81 -9.56
N LYS A 74 7.36 -5.56 -10.28
CA LYS A 74 6.88 -4.19 -10.57
C LYS A 74 5.83 -3.71 -9.57
N ALA A 75 5.52 -4.50 -8.55
CA ALA A 75 4.53 -4.11 -7.55
C ALA A 75 4.92 -2.80 -6.87
N LEU A 76 3.98 -1.87 -6.80
CA LEU A 76 4.18 -0.59 -6.15
C LEU A 76 3.52 -0.65 -4.77
N VAL A 77 4.32 -0.49 -3.73
CA VAL A 77 3.85 -0.61 -2.34
C VAL A 77 4.28 0.60 -1.54
N VAL A 78 3.32 1.23 -0.87
CA VAL A 78 3.57 2.31 0.09
C VAL A 78 3.13 1.79 1.46
N ILE A 79 3.95 1.99 2.47
CA ILE A 79 3.64 1.57 3.84
C ILE A 79 2.73 2.62 4.48
N ALA A 80 1.63 2.15 5.08
CA ALA A 80 0.65 3.02 5.75
C ALA A 80 0.45 2.49 7.17
N SER A 81 1.22 2.98 8.12
CA SER A 81 1.29 2.40 9.46
C SER A 81 1.54 3.46 10.53
N ALA A 82 1.31 3.08 11.78
CA ALA A 82 1.63 3.93 12.92
C ALA A 82 3.08 3.70 13.35
N ASP A 83 3.72 4.77 13.78
CA ASP A 83 4.98 4.73 14.53
C ASP A 83 6.06 3.78 13.96
N ILE A 84 6.48 4.04 12.72
CA ILE A 84 7.50 3.22 12.06
C ILE A 84 8.89 3.59 12.58
N GLN A 85 9.53 2.65 13.26
CA GLN A 85 10.89 2.84 13.78
C GLN A 85 11.91 2.86 12.64
N SER A 86 13.04 3.54 12.85
CA SER A 86 14.09 3.69 11.85
C SER A 86 14.59 2.37 11.27
N SER A 87 14.76 1.36 12.13
CA SER A 87 15.24 0.03 11.68
C SER A 87 14.22 -0.65 10.78
N THR A 88 12.94 -0.59 11.15
CA THR A 88 11.86 -1.16 10.34
C THR A 88 11.72 -0.41 9.03
N ARG A 89 11.85 0.91 9.09
CA ARG A 89 11.79 1.77 7.90
C ARG A 89 12.85 1.40 6.88
N LYS A 90 14.08 1.14 7.36
CA LYS A 90 15.16 0.70 6.49
C LYS A 90 14.86 -0.66 5.86
N MET A 91 14.31 -1.58 6.65
CA MET A 91 13.98 -2.94 6.18
C MET A 91 12.93 -2.90 5.06
N VAL A 92 11.86 -2.12 5.22
CA VAL A 92 10.82 -2.04 4.19
C VAL A 92 11.31 -1.27 2.97
N ASP A 93 12.15 -0.26 3.16
CA ASP A 93 12.76 0.48 2.07
C ASP A 93 13.65 -0.45 1.23
N ASP A 94 14.51 -1.23 1.89
CA ASP A 94 15.37 -2.22 1.23
C ASP A 94 14.55 -3.29 0.51
N ALA A 95 13.37 -3.61 1.02
CA ALA A 95 12.46 -4.59 0.41
C ALA A 95 11.64 -4.00 -0.75
N GLY A 96 11.78 -2.71 -1.03
CA GLY A 96 11.18 -2.07 -2.20
C GLY A 96 9.98 -1.19 -1.96
N ALA A 97 9.70 -0.82 -0.71
CA ALA A 97 8.63 0.14 -0.42
C ALA A 97 8.99 1.50 -1.01
N LEU A 98 8.01 2.17 -1.63
CA LEU A 98 8.22 3.44 -2.31
C LEU A 98 8.02 4.65 -1.41
N GLY A 99 7.36 4.48 -0.28
CA GLY A 99 7.11 5.59 0.63
C GLY A 99 6.40 5.15 1.88
N PHE A 100 6.08 6.13 2.72
CA PHE A 100 5.48 5.89 4.03
C PHE A 100 4.37 6.90 4.27
N ILE A 101 3.27 6.43 4.86
CA ILE A 101 2.17 7.26 5.32
C ILE A 101 1.97 6.92 6.79
N ASN A 102 1.99 7.94 7.64
CA ASN A 102 1.82 7.74 9.08
C ASN A 102 0.35 7.82 9.49
N LYS A 103 -0.02 7.02 10.47
CA LYS A 103 -1.31 7.17 11.15
C LYS A 103 -1.16 8.21 12.27
N PRO A 104 -2.18 9.03 12.56
CA PRO A 104 -3.47 9.11 11.87
C PRO A 104 -3.34 9.69 10.46
N PHE A 105 -4.19 9.23 9.55
CA PHE A 105 -4.10 9.62 8.14
C PHE A 105 -4.54 11.06 7.92
N VAL A 106 -3.72 11.80 7.16
CA VAL A 106 -4.00 13.17 6.73
C VAL A 106 -4.22 13.13 5.23
N SER A 107 -5.38 13.59 4.76
CA SER A 107 -5.79 13.48 3.36
C SER A 107 -4.72 13.95 2.37
N GLU A 108 -4.17 15.13 2.60
CA GLU A 108 -3.13 15.71 1.74
C GLU A 108 -1.91 14.81 1.62
N GLN A 109 -1.45 14.29 2.76
CA GLN A 109 -0.27 13.43 2.80
C GLN A 109 -0.50 12.10 2.09
N VAL A 110 -1.69 11.52 2.29
CA VAL A 110 -2.08 10.26 1.63
C VAL A 110 -2.12 10.46 0.12
N LEU A 111 -2.81 11.49 -0.35
CA LEU A 111 -2.96 11.73 -1.78
C LEU A 111 -1.63 12.08 -2.44
N MET A 112 -0.76 12.81 -1.76
CA MET A 112 0.57 13.12 -2.28
C MET A 112 1.43 11.86 -2.42
N ALA A 113 1.42 11.00 -1.41
CA ALA A 113 2.19 9.76 -1.42
C ALA A 113 1.72 8.82 -2.51
N VAL A 114 0.40 8.70 -2.69
CA VAL A 114 -0.20 7.85 -3.73
C VAL A 114 0.18 8.38 -5.11
N LYS A 115 0.05 9.67 -5.32
CA LYS A 115 0.38 10.30 -6.61
C LYS A 115 1.86 10.10 -6.94
N ALA A 116 2.75 10.28 -5.96
CA ALA A 116 4.19 10.10 -6.16
C ALA A 116 4.53 8.66 -6.52
N ALA A 117 3.93 7.70 -5.82
CA ALA A 117 4.17 6.27 -6.08
C ALA A 117 3.70 5.85 -7.47
N LEU A 118 2.52 6.32 -7.88
CA LEU A 118 1.99 6.02 -9.21
C LEU A 118 2.83 6.65 -10.32
N ALA A 119 3.36 7.84 -10.09
CA ALA A 119 4.25 8.50 -11.03
C ALA A 119 5.55 7.71 -11.22
N GLU A 120 6.07 7.14 -10.16
CA GLU A 120 7.27 6.32 -10.20
C GLU A 120 7.04 5.04 -11.01
N GLY A 121 5.89 4.41 -10.81
CA GLY A 121 5.49 3.23 -11.59
C GLY A 121 5.36 3.52 -13.07
N ALA A 122 4.77 4.65 -13.43
CA ALA A 122 4.64 5.08 -14.82
C ALA A 122 6.01 5.32 -15.47
N THR A 123 6.95 5.91 -14.73
CA THR A 123 8.32 6.12 -15.20
C THR A 123 9.01 4.80 -15.48
N SER A 124 8.84 3.82 -14.58
CA SER A 124 9.41 2.47 -14.75
C SER A 124 8.85 1.77 -15.98
N GLU A 125 7.56 1.96 -16.26
CA GLU A 125 6.88 1.35 -17.40
C GLU A 125 7.34 1.92 -18.74
N THR A 126 7.76 3.18 -18.78
CA THR A 126 8.21 3.82 -20.01
C THR A 126 9.66 3.51 -20.36
N ASN A 127 10.38 2.94 -19.44
CA ASN A 127 11.75 2.51 -19.68
C ASN A 127 11.80 1.05 -20.10
#